data_891293b5afce99c2f2df8c22b1bd457b
#
_entry.id   891293b5afce99c2f2df8c22b1bd457b
#
_cell.length_a   1.000
_cell.length_b   1.000
_cell.length_c   1.000
_cell.angle_alpha   90.00
_cell.angle_beta   90.00
_cell.angle_gamma   90.00
#
_symmetry.space_group_name_H-M   'P 1'
#
loop_
_entity.id
_entity.type
_entity.pdbx_description
1 polymer ?
#
loop_
_entity_poly.entity_id
_entity_poly.type
_entity_poly.pdbx_seq_one_letter_code
_entity_poly.pdbx_strand_id
1 'polypeptide(L)'
;MPVNNSNVPRSQPVLLFFAAIVAITMTFGVVALLRTPGTGKRKSPPLLVHVAASLKTPMEQIAADYLGETGTRVELSFGGSQTLLANIQITHHGDLYLPADDSYLTLAREKKLIKETFPLAEQTAVLAVAKGNPKHIRALADFRDSPFTLSQANPDTAAIGKLVRAATEANGLWTALSNRTVVFKPAVTDAANDVKLGAVDAAFVWDSMARQYPDLEFIRLSELENVRAKVAVGVLNCSKQHDAAFAFARFIAAPEKGLKRFQQDGFVLQPAQP
;
A
#
# COMPACT_ATOMS: atom_id res chain seq x y z
N MET A 1 27.43 32.08 101.38
CA MET A 1 28.26 30.92 101.07
C MET A 1 27.74 30.39 99.76
N PRO A 2 28.57 29.90 98.88
CA PRO A 2 28.73 30.59 97.61
C PRO A 2 27.95 29.97 96.44
N VAL A 3 27.70 30.82 95.51
CA VAL A 3 27.10 30.63 94.23
C VAL A 3 28.02 29.82 93.32
N ASN A 4 27.47 28.86 92.56
CA ASN A 4 28.24 28.26 91.48
C ASN A 4 27.54 28.51 90.17
N ASN A 5 28.27 29.15 89.29
CA ASN A 5 27.91 29.56 87.90
C ASN A 5 28.23 28.40 86.98
N SER A 6 27.27 27.87 86.23
CA SER A 6 27.48 26.90 85.19
C SER A 6 27.20 27.52 83.81
N ASN A 7 28.22 27.70 83.02
CA ASN A 7 28.19 28.09 81.62
C ASN A 7 27.53 27.03 80.75
N VAL A 8 26.57 27.45 79.92
CA VAL A 8 25.95 26.67 78.88
C VAL A 8 26.61 26.98 77.53
N PRO A 9 27.13 26.01 76.80
CA PRO A 9 27.66 26.26 75.45
C PRO A 9 26.56 26.41 74.41
N ARG A 10 26.67 27.45 73.63
CA ARG A 10 25.78 27.72 72.46
C ARG A 10 25.93 26.66 71.41
N SER A 11 24.83 26.03 71.08
CA SER A 11 24.68 25.06 70.01
C SER A 11 24.90 25.66 68.61
N GLN A 12 25.87 25.16 67.85
CA GLN A 12 26.11 25.44 66.45
C GLN A 12 25.65 24.34 65.45
N PRO A 13 24.61 23.55 65.69
CA PRO A 13 24.18 22.58 64.65
C PRO A 13 23.14 23.13 63.68
N VAL A 14 22.50 24.28 63.93
CA VAL A 14 21.38 24.74 63.08
C VAL A 14 21.87 25.36 61.74
N LEU A 15 23.05 26.02 61.76
CA LEU A 15 23.60 26.67 60.56
C LEU A 15 24.11 25.65 59.51
N LEU A 16 24.64 24.51 59.94
CA LEU A 16 25.13 23.46 59.05
C LEU A 16 23.99 22.70 58.39
N PHE A 17 22.83 22.54 59.05
CA PHE A 17 21.64 21.90 58.46
C PHE A 17 21.01 22.78 57.35
N PHE A 18 20.98 24.10 57.53
CA PHE A 18 20.47 25.01 56.47
C PHE A 18 21.37 25.06 55.25
N ALA A 19 22.70 25.04 55.42
CA ALA A 19 23.64 25.03 54.31
C ALA A 19 23.57 23.72 53.50
N ALA A 20 23.31 22.56 54.16
CA ALA A 20 23.18 21.29 53.45
C ALA A 20 21.85 21.20 52.66
N ILE A 21 20.73 21.75 53.18
CA ILE A 21 19.45 21.78 52.49
C ILE A 21 19.49 22.70 51.24
N VAL A 22 20.14 23.86 51.35
CA VAL A 22 20.32 24.78 50.20
C VAL A 22 21.23 24.19 49.12
N ALA A 23 22.31 23.46 49.49
CA ALA A 23 23.16 22.77 48.53
C ALA A 23 22.42 21.60 47.80
N ILE A 24 21.59 20.84 48.50
CA ILE A 24 20.81 19.76 47.92
C ILE A 24 19.70 20.28 47.00
N THR A 25 19.04 21.39 47.34
CA THR A 25 18.05 22.02 46.47
C THR A 25 18.66 22.67 45.23
N MET A 26 19.87 23.24 45.33
CA MET A 26 20.59 23.76 44.14
C MET A 26 21.07 22.64 43.22
N THR A 27 21.58 21.54 43.75
CA THR A 27 22.00 20.39 42.91
C THR A 27 20.83 19.72 42.23
N PHE A 28 19.65 19.57 42.87
CA PHE A 28 18.43 19.07 42.22
C PHE A 28 17.90 20.05 41.19
N GLY A 29 17.96 21.35 41.43
CA GLY A 29 17.57 22.39 40.47
C GLY A 29 18.43 22.39 39.21
N VAL A 30 19.77 22.28 39.36
CA VAL A 30 20.70 22.23 38.23
C VAL A 30 20.59 20.93 37.43
N VAL A 31 20.36 19.78 38.09
CA VAL A 31 20.12 18.50 37.39
C VAL A 31 18.76 18.50 36.66
N ALA A 32 17.76 19.19 37.19
CA ALA A 32 16.46 19.36 36.50
C ALA A 32 16.56 20.33 35.30
N LEU A 33 17.40 21.38 35.37
CA LEU A 33 17.66 22.30 34.26
C LEU A 33 18.53 21.67 33.16
N LEU A 34 19.39 20.70 33.47
CA LEU A 34 20.22 19.97 32.52
C LEU A 34 19.49 18.77 31.89
N ARG A 35 18.31 18.37 32.41
CA ARG A 35 17.39 17.53 31.72
C ARG A 35 16.62 18.40 30.75
N THR A 36 17.24 18.82 29.65
CA THR A 36 16.51 19.17 28.46
C THR A 36 15.59 17.96 28.17
N PRO A 37 14.25 18.14 28.13
CA PRO A 37 13.42 17.08 27.60
C PRO A 37 13.98 16.85 26.22
N GLY A 38 14.59 15.69 26.02
CA GLY A 38 15.01 15.29 24.68
C GLY A 38 13.81 15.54 23.82
N THR A 39 13.96 16.42 22.83
CA THR A 39 12.99 16.61 21.76
C THR A 39 12.92 15.27 21.04
N GLY A 40 12.23 14.31 21.66
CA GLY A 40 11.78 13.13 20.97
C GLY A 40 10.98 13.69 19.82
N LYS A 41 11.56 13.70 18.61
CA LYS A 41 10.82 14.02 17.39
C LYS A 41 9.54 13.25 17.51
N ARG A 42 8.40 13.91 17.73
CA ARG A 42 7.09 13.28 17.66
C ARG A 42 7.12 12.52 16.34
N LYS A 43 7.14 11.18 16.40
CA LYS A 43 7.10 10.38 15.17
C LYS A 43 5.84 10.82 14.46
N SER A 44 6.00 11.36 13.27
CA SER A 44 4.86 11.72 12.42
C SER A 44 3.96 10.50 12.29
N PRO A 45 2.64 10.68 12.25
CA PRO A 45 1.75 9.54 11.99
C PRO A 45 2.15 8.87 10.68
N PRO A 46 1.92 7.56 10.53
CA PRO A 46 2.24 6.85 9.29
C PRO A 46 1.46 7.44 8.11
N LEU A 47 2.05 7.38 6.93
CA LEU A 47 1.34 7.66 5.69
C LEU A 47 0.40 6.49 5.38
N LEU A 48 -0.86 6.78 5.07
CA LEU A 48 -1.83 5.78 4.63
C LEU A 48 -1.93 5.77 3.10
N VAL A 49 -1.64 4.63 2.49
CA VAL A 49 -1.72 4.44 1.04
C VAL A 49 -2.79 3.41 0.70
N HIS A 50 -3.75 3.80 -0.12
CA HIS A 50 -4.75 2.90 -0.69
C HIS A 50 -4.19 2.26 -1.97
N VAL A 51 -3.96 0.95 -1.96
CA VAL A 51 -3.21 0.21 -3.00
C VAL A 51 -4.04 -0.89 -3.59
N ALA A 52 -4.12 -0.98 -4.91
CA ALA A 52 -4.73 -2.12 -5.58
C ALA A 52 -4.01 -3.43 -5.21
N ALA A 53 -4.77 -4.48 -4.94
CA ALA A 53 -4.25 -5.74 -4.38
C ALA A 53 -3.17 -6.42 -5.24
N SER A 54 -3.20 -6.24 -6.57
CA SER A 54 -2.16 -6.75 -7.48
C SER A 54 -0.78 -6.11 -7.27
N LEU A 55 -0.72 -4.94 -6.64
CA LEU A 55 0.51 -4.17 -6.41
C LEU A 55 1.10 -4.42 -5.01
N LYS A 56 0.57 -5.41 -4.29
CA LYS A 56 0.93 -5.67 -2.89
C LYS A 56 2.44 -5.86 -2.73
N THR A 57 3.02 -6.81 -3.46
CA THR A 57 4.43 -7.20 -3.28
C THR A 57 5.40 -6.03 -3.50
N PRO A 58 5.39 -5.30 -4.64
CA PRO A 58 6.29 -4.17 -4.81
C PRO A 58 6.05 -3.08 -3.77
N MET A 59 4.80 -2.80 -3.40
CA MET A 59 4.50 -1.73 -2.45
C MET A 59 4.92 -2.04 -1.01
N GLU A 60 4.84 -3.29 -0.57
CA GLU A 60 5.39 -3.71 0.73
C GLU A 60 6.90 -3.52 0.79
N GLN A 61 7.63 -3.87 -0.30
CA GLN A 61 9.07 -3.66 -0.40
C GLN A 61 9.43 -2.18 -0.43
N ILE A 62 8.71 -1.37 -1.22
CA ILE A 62 8.92 0.08 -1.31
C ILE A 62 8.66 0.77 0.04
N ALA A 63 7.61 0.37 0.76
CA ALA A 63 7.31 0.91 2.08
C ALA A 63 8.42 0.57 3.10
N ALA A 64 8.99 -0.64 3.03
CA ALA A 64 10.11 -1.05 3.87
C ALA A 64 11.40 -0.26 3.54
N ASP A 65 11.72 -0.10 2.25
CA ASP A 65 12.86 0.71 1.80
C ASP A 65 12.72 2.17 2.25
N TYR A 66 11.52 2.75 2.09
CA TYR A 66 11.26 4.13 2.50
C TYR A 66 11.39 4.33 4.01
N LEU A 67 10.89 3.37 4.79
CA LEU A 67 11.09 3.38 6.26
C LEU A 67 12.58 3.33 6.61
N GLY A 68 13.36 2.47 5.95
CA GLY A 68 14.80 2.34 6.20
C GLY A 68 15.57 3.62 5.85
N GLU A 69 15.20 4.32 4.78
CA GLU A 69 15.92 5.52 4.34
C GLU A 69 15.47 6.80 5.08
N THR A 70 14.20 6.93 5.40
CA THR A 70 13.64 8.19 5.92
C THR A 70 13.16 8.14 7.36
N GLY A 71 12.99 6.93 7.91
CA GLY A 71 12.33 6.71 9.20
C GLY A 71 10.82 6.93 9.20
N THR A 72 10.22 7.21 8.03
CA THR A 72 8.78 7.44 7.89
C THR A 72 8.05 6.12 7.68
N ARG A 73 7.04 5.84 8.51
CA ARG A 73 6.20 4.63 8.38
C ARG A 73 5.13 4.83 7.31
N VAL A 74 4.86 3.77 6.58
CA VAL A 74 3.79 3.71 5.58
C VAL A 74 2.86 2.55 5.94
N GLU A 75 1.57 2.81 5.99
CA GLU A 75 0.51 1.82 6.15
C GLU A 75 -0.17 1.60 4.81
N LEU A 76 -0.31 0.34 4.42
CA LEU A 76 -0.88 -0.05 3.13
C LEU A 76 -2.25 -0.67 3.33
N SER A 77 -3.26 -0.10 2.66
CA SER A 77 -4.64 -0.63 2.63
C SER A 77 -4.91 -1.23 1.25
N PHE A 78 -5.11 -2.55 1.19
CA PHE A 78 -5.26 -3.27 -0.08
C PHE A 78 -6.72 -3.54 -0.42
N GLY A 79 -7.05 -3.50 -1.74
CA GLY A 79 -8.39 -3.80 -2.23
C GLY A 79 -8.54 -3.69 -3.74
N GLY A 80 -9.77 -3.83 -4.24
CA GLY A 80 -10.10 -3.50 -5.61
C GLY A 80 -10.07 -1.98 -5.85
N SER A 81 -9.65 -1.55 -7.04
CA SER A 81 -9.45 -0.12 -7.33
C SER A 81 -10.71 0.72 -7.10
N GLN A 82 -11.88 0.26 -7.54
CA GLN A 82 -13.14 0.99 -7.33
C GLN A 82 -13.54 1.03 -5.85
N THR A 83 -13.38 -0.07 -5.13
CA THR A 83 -13.69 -0.13 -3.69
C THR A 83 -12.83 0.88 -2.90
N LEU A 84 -11.53 0.95 -3.20
CA LEU A 84 -10.63 1.91 -2.57
C LEU A 84 -11.02 3.35 -2.90
N LEU A 85 -11.38 3.64 -4.16
CA LEU A 85 -11.85 4.97 -4.56
C LEU A 85 -13.14 5.36 -3.83
N ALA A 86 -14.09 4.45 -3.71
CA ALA A 86 -15.33 4.66 -2.96
C ALA A 86 -15.06 4.95 -1.47
N ASN A 87 -14.14 4.20 -0.85
CA ASN A 87 -13.73 4.44 0.52
C ASN A 87 -13.11 5.82 0.71
N ILE A 88 -12.21 6.24 -0.20
CA ILE A 88 -11.61 7.58 -0.17
C ILE A 88 -12.69 8.66 -0.28
N GLN A 89 -13.68 8.48 -1.17
CA GLN A 89 -14.80 9.42 -1.34
C GLN A 89 -15.65 9.58 -0.09
N ILE A 90 -15.90 8.49 0.63
CA ILE A 90 -16.75 8.50 1.82
C ILE A 90 -15.99 9.00 3.04
N THR A 91 -14.76 8.53 3.23
CA THR A 91 -14.01 8.77 4.47
C THR A 91 -13.20 10.06 4.44
N HIS A 92 -12.85 10.54 3.24
CA HIS A 92 -11.86 11.62 3.05
C HIS A 92 -10.59 11.39 3.88
N HIS A 93 -10.10 10.13 3.88
CA HIS A 93 -8.96 9.71 4.69
C HIS A 93 -7.96 8.94 3.85
N GLY A 94 -6.66 9.26 4.02
CA GLY A 94 -5.52 8.68 3.32
C GLY A 94 -4.60 9.75 2.75
N ASP A 95 -3.44 9.33 2.27
CA ASP A 95 -2.39 10.21 1.75
C ASP A 95 -2.12 9.95 0.27
N LEU A 96 -2.14 8.69 -0.17
CA LEU A 96 -1.94 8.30 -1.56
C LEU A 96 -3.00 7.29 -2.01
N TYR A 97 -3.28 7.31 -3.31
CA TYR A 97 -4.12 6.33 -3.99
C TYR A 97 -3.37 5.74 -5.20
N LEU A 98 -3.27 4.42 -5.23
CA LEU A 98 -2.50 3.67 -6.22
C LEU A 98 -3.38 2.54 -6.79
N PRO A 99 -4.24 2.85 -7.76
CA PRO A 99 -5.09 1.87 -8.44
C PRO A 99 -4.28 1.01 -9.40
N ALA A 100 -4.86 -0.11 -9.83
CA ALA A 100 -4.28 -0.99 -10.83
C ALA A 100 -4.45 -0.48 -12.28
N ASP A 101 -5.23 0.60 -12.46
CA ASP A 101 -5.48 1.24 -13.77
C ASP A 101 -5.69 2.75 -13.57
N ASP A 102 -5.04 3.57 -14.39
CA ASP A 102 -5.02 5.03 -14.26
C ASP A 102 -6.37 5.71 -14.60
N SER A 103 -7.31 5.00 -15.21
CA SER A 103 -8.68 5.53 -15.39
C SER A 103 -9.36 5.85 -14.07
N TYR A 104 -8.98 5.16 -12.99
CA TYR A 104 -9.47 5.48 -11.64
C TYR A 104 -8.85 6.76 -11.06
N LEU A 105 -7.63 7.13 -11.47
CA LEU A 105 -7.06 8.43 -11.14
C LEU A 105 -7.75 9.55 -11.91
N THR A 106 -8.16 9.30 -13.15
CA THR A 106 -8.99 10.23 -13.93
C THR A 106 -10.31 10.49 -13.20
N LEU A 107 -11.03 9.43 -12.78
CA LEU A 107 -12.25 9.56 -11.99
C LEU A 107 -12.01 10.30 -10.65
N ALA A 108 -10.90 10.00 -9.97
CA ALA A 108 -10.54 10.67 -8.73
C ALA A 108 -10.27 12.17 -8.94
N ARG A 109 -9.65 12.55 -10.08
CA ARG A 109 -9.39 13.93 -10.45
C ARG A 109 -10.69 14.70 -10.77
N GLU A 110 -11.60 14.10 -11.52
CA GLU A 110 -12.94 14.66 -11.79
C GLU A 110 -13.72 14.95 -10.51
N LYS A 111 -13.56 14.08 -9.50
CA LYS A 111 -14.14 14.23 -8.16
C LYS A 111 -13.30 15.14 -7.23
N LYS A 112 -12.25 15.77 -7.73
CA LYS A 112 -11.36 16.67 -6.97
C LYS A 112 -10.71 15.98 -5.75
N LEU A 113 -10.47 14.67 -5.81
CA LEU A 113 -9.84 13.92 -4.72
C LEU A 113 -8.32 13.91 -4.83
N ILE A 114 -7.78 14.10 -6.04
CA ILE A 114 -6.33 14.15 -6.31
C ILE A 114 -5.99 15.30 -7.24
N LYS A 115 -4.74 15.73 -7.21
CA LYS A 115 -4.19 16.74 -8.10
C LYS A 115 -2.95 16.24 -8.81
N GLU A 116 -1.94 15.82 -8.06
CA GLU A 116 -0.68 15.31 -8.60
C GLU A 116 -0.77 13.80 -8.85
N THR A 117 -0.17 13.36 -9.97
CA THR A 117 -0.04 11.94 -10.31
C THR A 117 1.34 11.65 -10.86
N PHE A 118 1.84 10.45 -10.58
CA PHE A 118 3.14 9.98 -11.06
C PHE A 118 2.94 8.65 -11.79
N PRO A 119 3.30 8.55 -13.09
CA PRO A 119 3.26 7.30 -13.83
C PRO A 119 4.31 6.33 -13.30
N LEU A 120 4.01 5.04 -13.31
CA LEU A 120 4.88 4.01 -12.76
C LEU A 120 5.15 2.89 -13.77
N ALA A 121 4.14 2.12 -14.13
CA ALA A 121 4.30 0.89 -14.87
C ALA A 121 3.06 0.56 -15.73
N GLU A 122 3.16 -0.52 -16.50
CA GLU A 122 2.05 -1.12 -17.24
C GLU A 122 1.95 -2.60 -16.91
N GLN A 123 0.76 -3.14 -17.05
CA GLN A 123 0.46 -4.57 -16.88
C GLN A 123 -0.61 -4.99 -17.89
N THR A 124 -0.60 -6.28 -18.28
CA THR A 124 -1.50 -6.85 -19.27
C THR A 124 -2.31 -7.97 -18.63
N ALA A 125 -3.60 -8.07 -18.97
CA ALA A 125 -4.44 -9.16 -18.51
C ALA A 125 -4.01 -10.47 -19.17
N VAL A 126 -3.94 -11.52 -18.37
CA VAL A 126 -3.63 -12.90 -18.79
C VAL A 126 -4.54 -13.88 -18.08
N LEU A 127 -4.53 -15.12 -18.51
CA LEU A 127 -5.26 -16.19 -17.84
C LEU A 127 -4.32 -16.98 -16.94
N ALA A 128 -4.60 -17.04 -15.63
CA ALA A 128 -3.93 -17.93 -14.69
C ALA A 128 -4.63 -19.27 -14.64
N VAL A 129 -3.87 -20.35 -14.73
CA VAL A 129 -4.31 -21.74 -14.61
C VAL A 129 -3.37 -22.53 -13.69
N ALA A 130 -3.74 -23.73 -13.30
CA ALA A 130 -2.84 -24.64 -12.58
C ALA A 130 -1.58 -24.93 -13.43
N LYS A 131 -0.47 -25.16 -12.75
CA LYS A 131 0.83 -25.44 -13.38
C LYS A 131 0.73 -26.56 -14.41
N GLY A 132 1.32 -26.34 -15.60
CA GLY A 132 1.26 -27.27 -16.71
C GLY A 132 -0.04 -27.24 -17.51
N ASN A 133 -0.95 -26.30 -17.21
CA ASN A 133 -2.23 -26.13 -17.92
C ASN A 133 -2.95 -27.46 -18.20
N PRO A 134 -3.34 -28.23 -17.17
CA PRO A 134 -3.85 -29.59 -17.33
C PRO A 134 -5.16 -29.67 -18.13
N LYS A 135 -5.87 -28.56 -18.27
CA LYS A 135 -7.09 -28.44 -19.07
C LYS A 135 -6.85 -28.02 -20.51
N HIS A 136 -5.59 -27.72 -20.88
CA HIS A 136 -5.17 -27.29 -22.21
C HIS A 136 -5.94 -26.07 -22.74
N ILE A 137 -6.28 -25.10 -21.86
CA ILE A 137 -6.98 -23.89 -22.23
C ILE A 137 -6.04 -23.01 -23.09
N ARG A 138 -6.47 -22.61 -24.30
CA ARG A 138 -5.65 -21.89 -25.28
C ARG A 138 -6.30 -20.62 -25.80
N ALA A 139 -7.62 -20.50 -25.66
CA ALA A 139 -8.41 -19.37 -26.15
C ALA A 139 -9.59 -19.11 -25.22
N LEU A 140 -10.13 -17.89 -25.21
CA LEU A 140 -11.35 -17.60 -24.45
C LEU A 140 -12.58 -18.33 -25.03
N ALA A 141 -12.52 -18.71 -26.32
CA ALA A 141 -13.57 -19.50 -26.96
C ALA A 141 -13.72 -20.90 -26.32
N ASP A 142 -12.66 -21.47 -25.74
CA ASP A 142 -12.70 -22.79 -25.09
C ASP A 142 -13.74 -22.85 -23.96
N PHE A 143 -14.06 -21.72 -23.34
CA PHE A 143 -15.09 -21.63 -22.30
C PHE A 143 -16.52 -21.74 -22.82
N ARG A 144 -16.75 -21.64 -24.13
CA ARG A 144 -18.07 -21.90 -24.73
C ARG A 144 -18.36 -23.41 -24.78
N ASP A 145 -17.36 -24.17 -25.19
CA ASP A 145 -17.52 -25.57 -25.60
C ASP A 145 -17.14 -26.57 -24.49
N SER A 146 -16.43 -26.09 -23.46
CA SER A 146 -15.94 -26.91 -22.35
C SER A 146 -16.51 -26.47 -21.00
N PRO A 147 -16.68 -27.37 -20.03
CA PRO A 147 -17.24 -27.07 -18.72
C PRO A 147 -16.19 -26.45 -17.77
N PHE A 148 -15.25 -25.66 -18.30
CA PHE A 148 -14.25 -24.99 -17.48
C PHE A 148 -14.89 -23.97 -16.55
N THR A 149 -14.35 -23.88 -15.35
CA THR A 149 -14.81 -22.96 -14.30
C THR A 149 -13.87 -21.77 -14.15
N LEU A 150 -14.45 -20.60 -13.93
CA LEU A 150 -13.72 -19.34 -13.74
C LEU A 150 -13.97 -18.75 -12.36
N SER A 151 -12.93 -18.13 -11.82
CA SER A 151 -13.05 -17.07 -10.83
C SER A 151 -12.62 -15.74 -11.46
N GLN A 152 -13.40 -14.71 -11.30
CA GLN A 152 -13.12 -13.40 -11.88
C GLN A 152 -13.15 -12.32 -10.80
N ALA A 153 -12.27 -11.32 -10.93
CA ALA A 153 -12.44 -10.10 -10.17
C ALA A 153 -13.73 -9.39 -10.66
N ASN A 154 -14.53 -8.91 -9.71
CA ASN A 154 -15.81 -8.27 -10.02
C ASN A 154 -15.59 -6.99 -10.84
N PRO A 155 -16.23 -6.87 -12.02
CA PRO A 155 -16.11 -5.67 -12.87
C PRO A 155 -16.47 -4.36 -12.19
N ASP A 156 -17.34 -4.40 -11.20
CA ASP A 156 -17.81 -3.20 -10.49
C ASP A 156 -16.88 -2.78 -9.34
N THR A 157 -15.89 -3.62 -8.96
CA THR A 157 -15.01 -3.35 -7.83
C THR A 157 -13.51 -3.34 -8.18
N ALA A 158 -13.12 -4.06 -9.22
CA ALA A 158 -11.71 -4.25 -9.57
C ALA A 158 -11.39 -3.87 -11.03
N ALA A 159 -10.23 -3.26 -11.24
CA ALA A 159 -9.79 -2.76 -12.54
C ALA A 159 -9.77 -3.86 -13.62
N ILE A 160 -9.18 -5.01 -13.33
CA ILE A 160 -9.08 -6.10 -14.29
C ILE A 160 -10.46 -6.63 -14.70
N GLY A 161 -11.38 -6.78 -13.76
CA GLY A 161 -12.76 -7.20 -14.06
C GLY A 161 -13.45 -6.26 -15.03
N LYS A 162 -13.34 -4.93 -14.80
CA LYS A 162 -13.87 -3.89 -15.69
C LYS A 162 -13.28 -3.99 -17.11
N LEU A 163 -11.95 -4.11 -17.22
CA LEU A 163 -11.26 -4.13 -18.51
C LEU A 163 -11.50 -5.42 -19.29
N VAL A 164 -11.46 -6.58 -18.60
CA VAL A 164 -11.76 -7.89 -19.20
C VAL A 164 -13.21 -7.93 -19.69
N ARG A 165 -14.17 -7.45 -18.87
CA ARG A 165 -15.56 -7.36 -19.28
C ARG A 165 -15.71 -6.54 -20.55
N ALA A 166 -15.17 -5.32 -20.59
CA ALA A 166 -15.29 -4.44 -21.75
C ALA A 166 -14.71 -5.09 -23.03
N ALA A 167 -13.53 -5.73 -22.94
CA ALA A 167 -12.89 -6.39 -24.07
C ALA A 167 -13.69 -7.61 -24.55
N THR A 168 -14.22 -8.40 -23.62
CA THR A 168 -14.95 -9.64 -23.96
C THR A 168 -16.39 -9.38 -24.38
N GLU A 169 -17.03 -8.30 -23.93
CA GLU A 169 -18.30 -7.81 -24.49
C GLU A 169 -18.13 -7.39 -25.96
N ALA A 170 -17.07 -6.64 -26.27
CA ALA A 170 -16.77 -6.22 -27.64
C ALA A 170 -16.58 -7.40 -28.60
N ASN A 171 -16.08 -8.54 -28.10
CA ASN A 171 -15.84 -9.77 -28.88
C ASN A 171 -16.99 -10.79 -28.75
N GLY A 172 -18.09 -10.46 -28.09
CA GLY A 172 -19.24 -11.36 -27.88
C GLY A 172 -18.94 -12.59 -27.01
N LEU A 173 -17.88 -12.54 -26.20
CA LEU A 173 -17.44 -13.64 -25.33
C LEU A 173 -17.91 -13.52 -23.88
N TRP A 174 -18.31 -12.31 -23.45
CA TRP A 174 -18.65 -12.04 -22.04
C TRP A 174 -19.72 -12.99 -21.50
N THR A 175 -20.79 -13.24 -22.23
CA THR A 175 -21.87 -14.12 -21.77
C THR A 175 -21.36 -15.53 -21.49
N ALA A 176 -20.54 -16.10 -22.37
CA ALA A 176 -19.95 -17.42 -22.16
C ALA A 176 -19.07 -17.46 -20.92
N LEU A 177 -18.19 -16.48 -20.77
CA LEU A 177 -17.30 -16.37 -19.61
C LEU A 177 -18.05 -16.13 -18.30
N SER A 178 -19.05 -15.26 -18.33
CA SER A 178 -19.91 -14.98 -17.17
C SER A 178 -20.66 -16.22 -16.70
N ASN A 179 -21.20 -17.03 -17.63
CA ASN A 179 -21.86 -18.29 -17.31
C ASN A 179 -20.94 -19.36 -16.75
N ARG A 180 -19.63 -19.28 -17.01
CA ARG A 180 -18.60 -20.16 -16.45
C ARG A 180 -18.00 -19.62 -15.16
N THR A 181 -18.35 -18.40 -14.79
CA THR A 181 -17.84 -17.78 -13.57
C THR A 181 -18.60 -18.30 -12.36
N VAL A 182 -17.91 -19.07 -11.55
CA VAL A 182 -18.43 -19.63 -10.29
C VAL A 182 -18.61 -18.51 -9.26
N VAL A 183 -17.68 -17.54 -9.26
CA VAL A 183 -17.70 -16.44 -8.29
C VAL A 183 -17.01 -15.19 -8.84
N PHE A 184 -17.60 -14.04 -8.54
CA PHE A 184 -16.97 -12.73 -8.71
C PHE A 184 -16.34 -12.26 -7.40
N LYS A 185 -15.04 -12.04 -7.39
CA LYS A 185 -14.24 -11.68 -6.22
C LYS A 185 -14.04 -10.17 -6.10
N PRO A 186 -13.91 -9.62 -4.90
CA PRO A 186 -13.66 -8.19 -4.70
C PRO A 186 -12.29 -7.74 -5.22
N ALA A 187 -11.29 -8.63 -5.25
CA ALA A 187 -9.94 -8.35 -5.73
C ALA A 187 -9.39 -9.47 -6.62
N VAL A 188 -8.43 -9.12 -7.48
CA VAL A 188 -7.80 -10.05 -8.43
C VAL A 188 -6.98 -11.15 -7.72
N THR A 189 -6.39 -10.84 -6.58
CA THR A 189 -5.65 -11.80 -5.75
C THR A 189 -6.54 -12.91 -5.22
N ASP A 190 -7.80 -12.61 -4.92
CA ASP A 190 -8.77 -13.61 -4.46
C ASP A 190 -9.11 -14.59 -5.57
N ALA A 191 -9.26 -14.10 -6.82
CA ALA A 191 -9.49 -14.96 -7.98
C ALA A 191 -8.27 -15.85 -8.29
N ALA A 192 -7.04 -15.30 -8.20
CA ALA A 192 -5.82 -16.08 -8.35
C ALA A 192 -5.69 -17.17 -7.28
N ASN A 193 -6.07 -16.88 -6.04
CA ASN A 193 -6.06 -17.85 -4.94
C ASN A 193 -7.04 -19.01 -5.18
N ASP A 194 -8.20 -18.77 -5.78
CA ASP A 194 -9.15 -19.85 -6.12
C ASP A 194 -8.51 -20.85 -7.09
N VAL A 195 -7.75 -20.39 -8.08
CA VAL A 195 -6.99 -21.30 -8.98
C VAL A 195 -5.90 -22.03 -8.23
N LYS A 196 -5.13 -21.33 -7.39
CA LYS A 196 -4.07 -21.93 -6.57
C LYS A 196 -4.59 -23.03 -5.65
N LEU A 197 -5.80 -22.88 -5.13
CA LEU A 197 -6.46 -23.86 -4.27
C LEU A 197 -7.18 -24.97 -5.06
N GLY A 198 -7.21 -24.90 -6.40
CA GLY A 198 -7.92 -25.86 -7.24
C GLY A 198 -9.45 -25.74 -7.16
N ALA A 199 -9.98 -24.63 -6.66
CA ALA A 199 -11.41 -24.39 -6.56
C ALA A 199 -12.05 -24.08 -7.92
N VAL A 200 -11.27 -23.56 -8.86
CA VAL A 200 -11.64 -23.28 -10.26
C VAL A 200 -10.50 -23.63 -11.21
N ASP A 201 -10.81 -23.76 -12.50
CA ASP A 201 -9.82 -24.11 -13.52
C ASP A 201 -8.95 -22.91 -13.94
N ALA A 202 -9.52 -21.70 -13.93
CA ALA A 202 -8.82 -20.50 -14.40
C ALA A 202 -9.32 -19.21 -13.72
N ALA A 203 -8.47 -18.15 -13.81
CA ALA A 203 -8.84 -16.80 -13.42
C ALA A 203 -8.14 -15.78 -14.31
N PHE A 204 -8.79 -14.62 -14.54
CA PHE A 204 -8.11 -13.48 -15.15
C PHE A 204 -7.27 -12.76 -14.11
N VAL A 205 -5.98 -12.57 -14.43
CA VAL A 205 -4.98 -11.93 -13.57
C VAL A 205 -4.09 -10.99 -14.37
N TRP A 206 -3.29 -10.19 -13.70
CA TRP A 206 -2.26 -9.39 -14.36
C TRP A 206 -0.98 -10.20 -14.56
N ASP A 207 -0.29 -10.03 -15.68
CA ASP A 207 0.98 -10.70 -15.98
C ASP A 207 2.07 -10.36 -14.95
N SER A 208 2.03 -9.17 -14.35
CA SER A 208 2.89 -8.73 -13.25
C SER A 208 2.77 -9.61 -11.99
N MET A 209 1.66 -10.34 -11.81
CA MET A 209 1.44 -11.20 -10.64
C MET A 209 2.15 -12.56 -10.74
N ALA A 210 2.77 -12.92 -11.88
CA ALA A 210 3.35 -14.24 -12.09
C ALA A 210 4.40 -14.63 -11.02
N ARG A 211 5.17 -13.67 -10.52
CA ARG A 211 6.15 -13.92 -9.45
C ARG A 211 5.52 -14.18 -8.09
N GLN A 212 4.33 -13.65 -7.84
CA GLN A 212 3.59 -13.87 -6.59
C GLN A 212 2.93 -15.25 -6.54
N TYR A 213 2.74 -15.87 -7.73
CA TYR A 213 2.05 -17.16 -7.88
C TYR A 213 2.90 -18.14 -8.69
N PRO A 214 4.08 -18.60 -8.19
CA PRO A 214 4.98 -19.48 -8.92
C PRO A 214 4.38 -20.88 -9.18
N ASP A 215 3.33 -21.26 -8.44
CA ASP A 215 2.60 -22.51 -8.58
C ASP A 215 1.54 -22.46 -9.68
N LEU A 216 1.30 -21.29 -10.28
CA LEU A 216 0.37 -21.10 -11.39
C LEU A 216 1.14 -20.95 -12.72
N GLU A 217 0.46 -21.23 -13.80
CA GLU A 217 0.89 -20.89 -15.16
C GLU A 217 0.06 -19.71 -15.67
N PHE A 218 0.73 -18.74 -16.29
CA PHE A 218 0.13 -17.52 -16.81
C PHE A 218 0.14 -17.58 -18.33
N ILE A 219 -1.04 -17.72 -18.93
CA ILE A 219 -1.22 -17.90 -20.36
C ILE A 219 -1.59 -16.57 -20.98
N ARG A 220 -0.79 -16.13 -21.96
CA ARG A 220 -1.13 -14.99 -22.82
C ARG A 220 -2.12 -15.45 -23.88
N LEU A 221 -3.26 -14.78 -23.96
CA LEU A 221 -4.29 -15.04 -24.95
C LEU A 221 -4.39 -13.84 -25.89
N SER A 222 -4.54 -14.10 -27.21
CA SER A 222 -4.64 -13.05 -28.22
C SER A 222 -5.79 -12.07 -27.94
N GLU A 223 -6.90 -12.57 -27.41
CA GLU A 223 -8.06 -11.77 -27.10
C GLU A 223 -7.85 -10.79 -25.94
N LEU A 224 -6.77 -10.98 -25.15
CA LEU A 224 -6.42 -10.16 -24.00
C LEU A 224 -5.18 -9.27 -24.23
N GLU A 225 -4.49 -9.38 -25.35
CA GLU A 225 -3.24 -8.63 -25.62
C GLU A 225 -3.39 -7.11 -25.52
N ASN A 226 -4.59 -6.62 -25.85
CA ASN A 226 -4.93 -5.19 -25.76
C ASN A 226 -5.58 -4.80 -24.42
N VAL A 227 -5.79 -5.76 -23.51
CA VAL A 227 -6.32 -5.48 -22.16
C VAL A 227 -5.16 -5.08 -21.27
N ARG A 228 -4.72 -3.83 -21.42
CA ARG A 228 -3.58 -3.23 -20.73
C ARG A 228 -4.07 -2.18 -19.75
N ALA A 229 -3.37 -2.08 -18.63
CA ALA A 229 -3.60 -1.07 -17.61
C ALA A 229 -2.32 -0.30 -17.33
N LYS A 230 -2.42 1.02 -17.26
CA LYS A 230 -1.34 1.89 -16.78
C LYS A 230 -1.47 2.05 -15.28
N VAL A 231 -0.36 1.85 -14.58
CA VAL A 231 -0.27 2.02 -13.13
C VAL A 231 0.35 3.38 -12.84
N ALA A 232 -0.31 4.15 -12.01
CA ALA A 232 0.19 5.43 -11.53
C ALA A 232 -0.27 5.67 -10.09
N VAL A 233 0.44 6.53 -9.36
CA VAL A 233 0.07 6.93 -8.00
C VAL A 233 -0.44 8.37 -8.00
N GLY A 234 -1.53 8.63 -7.26
CA GLY A 234 -2.09 9.96 -7.02
C GLY A 234 -1.94 10.40 -5.57
N VAL A 235 -1.61 11.68 -5.36
CA VAL A 235 -1.59 12.31 -4.04
C VAL A 235 -2.98 12.79 -3.69
N LEU A 236 -3.49 12.40 -2.51
CA LEU A 236 -4.83 12.73 -2.08
C LEU A 236 -4.90 14.16 -1.53
N ASN A 237 -5.90 14.94 -1.99
CA ASN A 237 -6.13 16.29 -1.52
C ASN A 237 -6.54 16.36 -0.04
N CYS A 238 -7.08 15.28 0.52
CA CYS A 238 -7.45 15.16 1.92
C CYS A 238 -6.27 14.83 2.84
N SER A 239 -5.07 14.57 2.29
CA SER A 239 -3.88 14.28 3.09
C SER A 239 -3.58 15.41 4.07
N LYS A 240 -3.41 15.04 5.34
CA LYS A 240 -2.97 15.96 6.39
C LYS A 240 -1.44 16.11 6.44
N GLN A 241 -0.73 15.34 5.60
CA GLN A 241 0.74 15.26 5.52
C GLN A 241 1.18 15.41 4.05
N HIS A 242 0.61 16.37 3.32
CA HIS A 242 0.75 16.50 1.86
C HIS A 242 2.21 16.45 1.40
N ASP A 243 3.13 17.18 2.04
CA ASP A 243 4.55 17.20 1.65
C ASP A 243 5.20 15.83 1.82
N ALA A 244 4.89 15.11 2.90
CA ALA A 244 5.39 13.75 3.12
C ALA A 244 4.78 12.75 2.13
N ALA A 245 3.48 12.88 1.82
CA ALA A 245 2.80 12.09 0.80
C ALA A 245 3.41 12.32 -0.58
N PHE A 246 3.66 13.57 -0.95
CA PHE A 246 4.30 13.95 -2.21
C PHE A 246 5.73 13.40 -2.30
N ALA A 247 6.51 13.50 -1.21
CA ALA A 247 7.86 12.93 -1.15
C ALA A 247 7.84 11.41 -1.33
N PHE A 248 6.89 10.70 -0.72
CA PHE A 248 6.75 9.27 -0.90
C PHE A 248 6.28 8.90 -2.31
N ALA A 249 5.35 9.65 -2.91
CA ALA A 249 4.94 9.44 -4.31
C ALA A 249 6.14 9.57 -5.27
N ARG A 250 7.00 10.57 -5.07
CA ARG A 250 8.25 10.72 -5.82
C ARG A 250 9.22 9.57 -5.59
N PHE A 251 9.30 9.05 -4.36
CA PHE A 251 10.13 7.88 -4.05
C PHE A 251 9.64 6.64 -4.80
N ILE A 252 8.32 6.41 -4.83
CA ILE A 252 7.70 5.32 -5.61
C ILE A 252 8.05 5.46 -7.11
N ALA A 253 8.01 6.68 -7.64
CA ALA A 253 8.27 6.97 -9.06
C ALA A 253 9.75 7.14 -9.41
N ALA A 254 10.67 7.04 -8.45
CA ALA A 254 12.09 7.19 -8.72
C ALA A 254 12.70 5.92 -9.34
N PRO A 255 13.52 6.02 -10.44
CA PRO A 255 14.08 4.87 -11.17
C PRO A 255 14.85 3.88 -10.26
N GLU A 256 15.75 4.39 -9.43
CA GLU A 256 16.60 3.57 -8.55
C GLU A 256 15.94 3.18 -7.22
N LYS A 257 14.67 3.52 -7.03
CA LYS A 257 13.87 3.27 -5.84
C LYS A 257 12.63 2.41 -6.16
N GLY A 258 11.45 3.02 -6.13
CA GLY A 258 10.21 2.30 -6.34
C GLY A 258 10.06 1.67 -7.71
N LEU A 259 10.45 2.35 -8.80
CA LEU A 259 10.36 1.76 -10.15
C LEU A 259 11.21 0.50 -10.29
N LYS A 260 12.38 0.46 -9.64
CA LYS A 260 13.21 -0.74 -9.60
C LYS A 260 12.49 -1.93 -8.97
N ARG A 261 11.70 -1.72 -7.91
CA ARG A 261 10.89 -2.77 -7.27
C ARG A 261 9.78 -3.25 -8.21
N PHE A 262 9.08 -2.34 -8.88
CA PHE A 262 8.10 -2.71 -9.90
C PHE A 262 8.73 -3.56 -11.01
N GLN A 263 9.88 -3.17 -11.54
CA GLN A 263 10.59 -3.93 -12.57
C GLN A 263 11.02 -5.32 -12.07
N GLN A 264 11.52 -5.41 -10.84
CA GLN A 264 11.90 -6.67 -10.21
C GLN A 264 10.72 -7.63 -10.06
N ASP A 265 9.51 -7.11 -9.86
CA ASP A 265 8.27 -7.89 -9.77
C ASP A 265 7.60 -8.17 -11.13
N GLY A 266 8.25 -7.80 -12.24
CA GLY A 266 7.80 -8.18 -13.59
C GLY A 266 6.89 -7.15 -14.27
N PHE A 267 6.72 -5.96 -13.70
CA PHE A 267 6.02 -4.87 -14.37
C PHE A 267 6.86 -4.27 -15.50
N VAL A 268 6.19 -3.84 -16.55
CA VAL A 268 6.80 -3.04 -17.62
C VAL A 268 6.76 -1.58 -17.20
N LEU A 269 7.93 -0.92 -17.10
CA LEU A 269 7.96 0.49 -16.67
C LEU A 269 7.41 1.39 -17.79
N GLN A 270 6.66 2.42 -17.39
CA GLN A 270 6.28 3.47 -18.32
C GLN A 270 7.49 4.35 -18.65
N PRO A 271 7.62 4.85 -19.90
CA PRO A 271 8.65 5.81 -20.23
C PRO A 271 8.51 7.06 -19.36
N ALA A 272 9.65 7.60 -18.91
CA ALA A 272 9.66 8.85 -18.15
C ALA A 272 8.96 9.93 -18.97
N GLN A 273 7.96 10.58 -18.39
CA GLN A 273 7.37 11.76 -19.02
C GLN A 273 8.37 12.92 -18.91
N PRO A 274 8.59 13.68 -20.01
CA PRO A 274 9.52 14.79 -20.05
C PRO A 274 9.14 15.95 -19.10
#